data_0cf0cd94c7f5951650c77a767523f097
#
_entry.id   0cf0cd94c7f5951650c77a767523f097
#
_cell.length_a   1.000
_cell.length_b   1.000
_cell.length_c   1.000
_cell.angle_alpha   90.00
_cell.angle_beta   90.00
_cell.angle_gamma   90.00
#
_symmetry.space_group_name_H-M   'P 1'
#
loop_
_entity.id
_entity.type
_entity.pdbx_description
1 polymer ?
#
loop_
_entity_poly.entity_id
_entity_poly.type
_entity_poly.pdbx_seq_one_letter_code
_entity_poly.pdbx_strand_id
1 'polypeptide(L)'
;MPRPTERNRAIEVLKEAISLAGLEVESWVHELRFSSSSKKVKDLLRQRVNSIAPKLDWGTPAWPIIPSSACIQFVVDALDGSLLECPEVRELLVHWLIQTRPEMAFKDLKNIVGQCSNDELPEKIATFEFKMSTNLSAQLCILTGLPLNYSVRGTSDQRGPRGLIQPIRIPPPLADFQVVVKEKLTQYLREDSGRALVIMPTGSGKTRTAIDSIMHWMEDECAKPHSILWIADRDELCDQAVITFEQLAPNII
;
A
#
# COMPACT_ATOMS: atom_id res chain seq x y z
N MET A 1 5.65 -7.80 1.14
CA MET A 1 4.43 -8.57 1.47
C MET A 1 3.54 -7.76 2.39
N PRO A 2 2.23 -7.66 2.13
CA PRO A 2 1.29 -7.00 3.02
C PRO A 2 1.34 -7.63 4.42
N ARG A 3 1.15 -6.81 5.44
CA ARG A 3 1.06 -7.29 6.83
C ARG A 3 -0.16 -8.21 6.98
N PRO A 4 -0.19 -9.14 7.93
CA PRO A 4 -1.34 -10.04 8.12
C PRO A 4 -2.69 -9.31 8.25
N THR A 5 -2.72 -8.16 8.92
CA THR A 5 -3.92 -7.31 9.07
C THR A 5 -4.38 -6.70 7.74
N GLU A 6 -3.45 -6.22 6.92
CA GLU A 6 -3.73 -5.63 5.59
C GLU A 6 -4.27 -6.67 4.62
N ARG A 7 -3.69 -7.87 4.68
CA ARG A 7 -4.11 -9.02 3.89
C ARG A 7 -5.53 -9.49 4.28
N ASN A 8 -5.82 -9.59 5.56
CA ASN A 8 -7.15 -9.93 6.05
C ASN A 8 -8.19 -8.90 5.58
N ARG A 9 -7.84 -7.61 5.56
CA ARG A 9 -8.72 -6.56 5.05
C ARG A 9 -9.03 -6.72 3.56
N ALA A 10 -8.02 -7.06 2.74
CA ALA A 10 -8.24 -7.33 1.32
C ALA A 10 -9.17 -8.53 1.10
N ILE A 11 -9.00 -9.59 1.90
CA ILE A 11 -9.87 -10.77 1.87
C ILE A 11 -11.32 -10.40 2.21
N GLU A 12 -11.54 -9.59 3.24
CA GLU A 12 -12.88 -9.13 3.64
C GLU A 12 -13.56 -8.33 2.54
N VAL A 13 -12.86 -7.34 1.97
CA VAL A 13 -13.39 -6.50 0.89
C VAL A 13 -13.76 -7.34 -0.33
N LEU A 14 -12.92 -8.28 -0.75
CA LEU A 14 -13.23 -9.16 -1.88
C LEU A 14 -14.40 -10.12 -1.57
N LYS A 15 -14.49 -10.65 -0.37
CA LYS A 15 -15.63 -11.48 0.05
C LYS A 15 -16.95 -10.72 -0.06
N GLU A 16 -16.98 -9.51 0.44
CA GLU A 16 -18.15 -8.65 0.38
C GLU A 16 -18.51 -8.31 -1.06
N ALA A 17 -17.53 -7.96 -1.89
CA ALA A 17 -17.73 -7.63 -3.30
C ALA A 17 -18.28 -8.82 -4.10
N ILE A 18 -17.75 -10.02 -3.93
CA ILE A 18 -18.21 -11.25 -4.59
C ILE A 18 -19.63 -11.58 -4.15
N SER A 19 -19.92 -11.48 -2.85
CA SER A 19 -21.25 -11.74 -2.29
C SER A 19 -22.30 -10.79 -2.85
N LEU A 20 -22.00 -9.49 -2.91
CA LEU A 20 -22.90 -8.48 -3.49
C LEU A 20 -23.10 -8.65 -4.99
N ALA A 21 -22.09 -9.09 -5.71
CA ALA A 21 -22.20 -9.42 -7.14
C ALA A 21 -22.99 -10.72 -7.41
N GLY A 22 -23.40 -11.46 -6.37
CA GLY A 22 -24.10 -12.73 -6.50
C GLY A 22 -23.26 -13.84 -7.14
N LEU A 23 -21.94 -13.72 -7.07
CA LEU A 23 -21.00 -14.68 -7.65
C LEU A 23 -20.65 -15.78 -6.63
N GLU A 24 -20.49 -17.00 -7.13
CA GLU A 24 -19.87 -18.06 -6.36
C GLU A 24 -18.35 -17.92 -6.37
N VAL A 25 -17.74 -17.94 -5.19
CA VAL A 25 -16.29 -17.74 -5.01
C VAL A 25 -15.45 -18.68 -5.87
N GLU A 26 -15.83 -19.96 -5.89
CA GLU A 26 -15.11 -21.00 -6.65
C GLU A 26 -15.18 -20.74 -8.15
N SER A 27 -16.37 -20.41 -8.65
CA SER A 27 -16.61 -20.09 -10.06
C SER A 27 -15.83 -18.86 -10.47
N TRP A 28 -15.83 -17.82 -9.66
CA TRP A 28 -15.06 -16.60 -9.93
C TRP A 28 -13.54 -16.84 -9.96
N VAL A 29 -13.00 -17.61 -9.01
CA VAL A 29 -11.57 -17.97 -9.00
C VAL A 29 -11.20 -18.84 -10.19
N HIS A 30 -12.09 -19.75 -10.61
CA HIS A 30 -11.90 -20.55 -11.81
C HIS A 30 -11.86 -19.67 -13.06
N GLU A 31 -12.74 -18.70 -13.16
CA GLU A 31 -12.78 -17.74 -14.26
C GLU A 31 -11.51 -16.90 -14.33
N LEU A 32 -11.04 -16.36 -13.22
CA LEU A 32 -9.75 -15.65 -13.16
C LEU A 32 -8.59 -16.49 -13.70
N ARG A 33 -8.59 -17.78 -13.42
CA ARG A 33 -7.55 -18.70 -13.86
C ARG A 33 -7.50 -18.85 -15.38
N PHE A 34 -8.63 -19.01 -16.01
CA PHE A 34 -8.72 -19.37 -17.44
C PHE A 34 -9.04 -18.17 -18.34
N SER A 35 -9.89 -17.28 -17.89
CA SER A 35 -10.48 -16.23 -18.71
C SER A 35 -9.86 -14.84 -18.46
N SER A 36 -9.03 -14.67 -17.41
CA SER A 36 -8.40 -13.36 -17.15
C SER A 36 -7.71 -12.83 -18.42
N SER A 37 -7.95 -11.58 -18.73
CA SER A 37 -7.32 -10.88 -19.87
C SER A 37 -5.82 -10.64 -19.63
N SER A 38 -5.38 -10.63 -18.35
CA SER A 38 -4.00 -10.39 -17.99
C SER A 38 -3.14 -11.65 -17.94
N LYS A 39 -2.17 -11.76 -18.86
CA LYS A 39 -1.16 -12.82 -18.84
C LYS A 39 -0.41 -12.87 -17.51
N LYS A 40 -0.05 -11.71 -16.95
CA LYS A 40 0.66 -11.61 -15.66
C LYS A 40 -0.14 -12.24 -14.53
N VAL A 41 -1.45 -11.98 -14.47
CA VAL A 41 -2.35 -12.57 -13.46
C VAL A 41 -2.37 -14.09 -13.58
N LYS A 42 -2.53 -14.63 -14.79
CA LYS A 42 -2.49 -16.09 -15.03
C LYS A 42 -1.17 -16.70 -14.57
N ASP A 43 -0.04 -16.06 -14.87
CA ASP A 43 1.28 -16.56 -14.49
C ASP A 43 1.47 -16.55 -12.96
N LEU A 44 1.01 -15.52 -12.25
CA LEU A 44 1.06 -15.45 -10.78
C LEU A 44 0.19 -16.53 -10.13
N LEU A 45 -1.04 -16.72 -10.61
CA LEU A 45 -1.94 -17.77 -10.13
C LEU A 45 -1.32 -19.16 -10.38
N ARG A 46 -0.73 -19.38 -11.55
CA ARG A 46 -0.03 -20.61 -11.89
C ARG A 46 1.16 -20.89 -10.97
N GLN A 47 2.00 -19.89 -10.72
CA GLN A 47 3.13 -20.02 -9.80
C GLN A 47 2.65 -20.38 -8.39
N ARG A 48 1.56 -19.80 -7.94
CA ARG A 48 0.99 -20.11 -6.61
C ARG A 48 0.46 -21.55 -6.56
N VAL A 49 -0.23 -22.01 -7.59
CA VAL A 49 -0.67 -23.42 -7.69
C VAL A 49 0.52 -24.36 -7.62
N ASN A 50 1.55 -24.10 -8.42
CA ASN A 50 2.75 -24.93 -8.44
C ASN A 50 3.47 -24.97 -7.09
N SER A 51 3.38 -23.91 -6.31
CA SER A 51 3.95 -23.88 -4.95
C SER A 51 3.19 -24.76 -3.95
N ILE A 52 1.87 -24.92 -4.15
CA ILE A 52 0.99 -25.70 -3.25
C ILE A 52 0.89 -27.15 -3.71
N ALA A 53 0.83 -27.38 -5.03
CA ALA A 53 0.65 -28.67 -5.65
C ALA A 53 1.60 -28.84 -6.86
N PRO A 54 2.90 -29.06 -6.65
CA PRO A 54 3.90 -29.06 -7.72
C PRO A 54 3.72 -30.18 -8.74
N LYS A 55 2.91 -31.20 -8.46
CA LYS A 55 2.60 -32.32 -9.36
C LYS A 55 1.31 -32.12 -10.16
N LEU A 56 0.60 -31.01 -9.94
CA LEU A 56 -0.67 -30.75 -10.61
C LEU A 56 -0.40 -30.07 -11.95
N ASP A 57 -0.93 -30.65 -13.03
CA ASP A 57 -0.91 -29.99 -14.32
C ASP A 57 -1.91 -28.82 -14.33
N TRP A 58 -1.44 -27.63 -14.68
CA TRP A 58 -2.26 -26.42 -14.77
C TRP A 58 -3.45 -26.57 -15.74
N GLY A 59 -3.28 -27.36 -16.78
CA GLY A 59 -4.30 -27.60 -17.81
C GLY A 59 -5.40 -28.57 -17.40
N THR A 60 -5.25 -29.30 -16.29
CA THR A 60 -6.26 -30.27 -15.86
C THR A 60 -7.42 -29.60 -15.13
N PRO A 61 -8.67 -30.11 -15.32
CA PRO A 61 -9.83 -29.70 -14.51
C PRO A 61 -9.68 -30.01 -13.02
N ALA A 62 -8.77 -30.93 -12.66
CA ALA A 62 -8.46 -31.26 -11.27
C ALA A 62 -7.67 -30.12 -10.61
N TRP A 63 -8.37 -29.05 -10.33
CA TRP A 63 -7.93 -28.02 -9.41
C TRP A 63 -7.71 -28.67 -8.03
N PRO A 64 -6.60 -28.34 -7.31
CA PRO A 64 -6.53 -28.74 -5.92
C PRO A 64 -7.79 -28.23 -5.24
N ILE A 65 -8.50 -29.10 -4.56
CA ILE A 65 -9.73 -28.73 -3.84
C ILE A 65 -9.32 -27.73 -2.77
N ILE A 66 -9.31 -26.44 -3.15
CA ILE A 66 -9.15 -25.34 -2.20
C ILE A 66 -10.56 -25.13 -1.63
N PRO A 67 -10.76 -25.28 -0.33
CA PRO A 67 -12.05 -24.98 0.28
C PRO A 67 -12.50 -23.58 -0.11
N SER A 68 -13.79 -23.38 -0.41
CA SER A 68 -14.35 -22.08 -0.79
C SER A 68 -13.91 -20.96 0.18
N SER A 69 -13.80 -21.29 1.45
CA SER A 69 -13.29 -20.38 2.48
C SER A 69 -11.84 -19.91 2.28
N ALA A 70 -11.02 -20.68 1.55
CA ALA A 70 -9.62 -20.39 1.27
C ALA A 70 -9.37 -19.86 -0.15
N CYS A 71 -10.37 -19.91 -1.04
CA CYS A 71 -10.22 -19.48 -2.44
C CYS A 71 -9.83 -18.00 -2.57
N ILE A 72 -10.48 -17.11 -1.83
CA ILE A 72 -10.16 -15.66 -1.87
C ILE A 72 -8.78 -15.41 -1.27
N GLN A 73 -8.46 -16.08 -0.18
CA GLN A 73 -7.12 -16.05 0.40
C GLN A 73 -6.06 -16.46 -0.63
N PHE A 74 -6.32 -17.54 -1.37
CA PHE A 74 -5.44 -18.00 -2.44
C PHE A 74 -5.20 -16.91 -3.50
N VAL A 75 -6.25 -16.21 -3.95
CA VAL A 75 -6.14 -15.12 -4.93
C VAL A 75 -5.33 -13.95 -4.36
N VAL A 76 -5.63 -13.51 -3.14
CA VAL A 76 -4.90 -12.42 -2.47
C VAL A 76 -3.43 -12.80 -2.30
N ASP A 77 -3.12 -14.04 -1.96
CA ASP A 77 -1.75 -14.53 -1.81
C ASP A 77 -1.00 -14.65 -3.13
N ALA A 78 -1.70 -15.05 -4.19
CA ALA A 78 -1.10 -15.23 -5.49
C ALA A 78 -0.80 -13.89 -6.18
N LEU A 79 -1.73 -12.95 -6.07
CA LEU A 79 -1.60 -11.63 -6.70
C LEU A 79 -0.80 -10.64 -5.84
N ASP A 80 -0.84 -10.83 -4.50
CA ASP A 80 -0.12 -9.98 -3.54
C ASP A 80 -0.23 -8.48 -3.90
N GLY A 81 0.88 -7.76 -3.99
CA GLY A 81 0.91 -6.35 -4.38
C GLY A 81 0.39 -6.05 -5.80
N SER A 82 0.15 -7.06 -6.64
CA SER A 82 -0.42 -6.92 -7.99
C SER A 82 -1.95 -7.09 -8.04
N LEU A 83 -2.64 -7.12 -6.89
CA LEU A 83 -4.07 -7.37 -6.82
C LEU A 83 -4.89 -6.43 -7.72
N LEU A 84 -4.60 -5.14 -7.71
CA LEU A 84 -5.26 -4.14 -8.54
C LEU A 84 -4.77 -4.12 -10.01
N GLU A 85 -3.73 -4.86 -10.37
CA GLU A 85 -3.35 -5.06 -11.76
C GLU A 85 -4.30 -6.05 -12.49
N CYS A 86 -5.08 -6.83 -11.73
CA CYS A 86 -6.10 -7.72 -12.26
C CYS A 86 -7.34 -6.93 -12.70
N PRO A 87 -7.69 -6.94 -14.00
CA PRO A 87 -8.86 -6.22 -14.51
C PRO A 87 -10.16 -6.67 -13.86
N GLU A 88 -10.31 -7.97 -13.68
CA GLU A 88 -11.51 -8.60 -13.12
C GLU A 88 -11.70 -8.23 -11.65
N VAL A 89 -10.61 -8.06 -10.90
CA VAL A 89 -10.66 -7.55 -9.52
C VAL A 89 -11.11 -6.10 -9.51
N ARG A 90 -10.59 -5.26 -10.41
CA ARG A 90 -11.01 -3.84 -10.51
C ARG A 90 -12.47 -3.71 -10.86
N GLU A 91 -12.93 -4.48 -11.84
CA GLU A 91 -14.34 -4.52 -12.24
C GLU A 91 -15.26 -4.88 -11.07
N LEU A 92 -14.93 -5.96 -10.37
CA LEU A 92 -15.66 -6.42 -9.19
C LEU A 92 -15.72 -5.34 -8.09
N LEU A 93 -14.59 -4.70 -7.80
CA LEU A 93 -14.51 -3.64 -6.79
C LEU A 93 -15.31 -2.40 -7.18
N VAL A 94 -15.36 -2.05 -8.46
CA VAL A 94 -16.16 -0.92 -8.94
C VAL A 94 -17.64 -1.24 -8.90
N HIS A 95 -18.06 -2.45 -9.27
CA HIS A 95 -19.44 -2.89 -9.08
C HIS A 95 -19.86 -2.81 -7.60
N TRP A 96 -19.03 -3.27 -6.70
CA TRP A 96 -19.27 -3.16 -5.26
C TRP A 96 -19.40 -1.70 -4.80
N LEU A 97 -18.50 -0.81 -5.27
CA LEU A 97 -18.56 0.62 -4.94
C LEU A 97 -19.82 1.29 -5.45
N ILE A 98 -20.28 0.96 -6.66
CA ILE A 98 -21.51 1.50 -7.24
C ILE A 98 -22.74 1.12 -6.39
N GLN A 99 -22.75 -0.07 -5.85
CA GLN A 99 -23.87 -0.54 -5.01
C GLN A 99 -23.81 0.02 -3.59
N THR A 100 -22.62 0.19 -3.02
CA THR A 100 -22.45 0.61 -1.62
C THR A 100 -22.28 2.12 -1.44
N ARG A 101 -21.62 2.80 -2.39
CA ARG A 101 -21.24 4.22 -2.31
C ARG A 101 -21.31 4.91 -3.68
N PRO A 102 -22.47 4.94 -4.33
CA PRO A 102 -22.60 5.40 -5.73
C PRO A 102 -22.08 6.82 -5.97
N GLU A 103 -22.41 7.77 -5.10
CA GLU A 103 -22.02 9.17 -5.28
C GLU A 103 -20.50 9.36 -5.29
N MET A 104 -19.81 8.68 -4.36
CA MET A 104 -18.34 8.75 -4.27
C MET A 104 -17.67 8.04 -5.45
N ALA A 105 -18.18 6.87 -5.83
CA ALA A 105 -17.65 6.11 -6.96
C ALA A 105 -17.70 6.93 -8.25
N PHE A 106 -18.86 7.52 -8.56
CA PHE A 106 -19.05 8.27 -9.80
C PHE A 106 -18.25 9.56 -9.83
N LYS A 107 -18.22 10.33 -8.74
CA LYS A 107 -17.48 11.58 -8.67
C LYS A 107 -15.99 11.38 -8.88
N ASP A 108 -15.41 10.47 -8.12
CA ASP A 108 -13.95 10.36 -8.02
C ASP A 108 -13.37 9.54 -9.17
N LEU A 109 -14.02 8.44 -9.58
CA LEU A 109 -13.50 7.58 -10.63
C LEU A 109 -13.71 8.16 -12.03
N LYS A 110 -14.84 8.81 -12.31
CA LYS A 110 -15.07 9.47 -13.61
C LYS A 110 -14.11 10.62 -13.87
N ASN A 111 -13.67 11.32 -12.85
CA ASN A 111 -12.64 12.35 -13.00
C ASN A 111 -11.30 11.79 -13.50
N ILE A 112 -11.03 10.51 -13.26
CA ILE A 112 -9.79 9.86 -13.66
C ILE A 112 -9.90 9.21 -15.05
N VAL A 113 -10.98 8.46 -15.28
CA VAL A 113 -11.16 7.68 -16.53
C VAL A 113 -11.94 8.41 -17.61
N GLY A 114 -12.44 9.63 -17.31
CA GLY A 114 -13.23 10.47 -18.22
C GLY A 114 -14.72 10.11 -18.19
N GLN A 115 -15.50 10.91 -18.96
CA GLN A 115 -16.96 10.80 -19.00
C GLN A 115 -17.42 9.43 -19.52
N CYS A 116 -18.31 8.78 -18.80
CA CYS A 116 -18.99 7.54 -19.15
C CYS A 116 -20.30 7.42 -18.39
N SER A 117 -21.19 6.55 -18.83
CA SER A 117 -22.38 6.18 -18.07
C SER A 117 -22.00 5.41 -16.79
N ASN A 118 -22.95 5.26 -15.88
CA ASN A 118 -22.72 4.53 -14.65
C ASN A 118 -22.53 3.03 -14.92
N ASP A 119 -23.25 2.51 -15.90
CA ASP A 119 -23.21 1.10 -16.28
C ASP A 119 -21.91 0.72 -17.01
N GLU A 120 -21.29 1.66 -17.71
CA GLU A 120 -20.02 1.47 -18.43
C GLU A 120 -18.78 1.64 -17.53
N LEU A 121 -18.94 2.24 -16.35
CA LEU A 121 -17.81 2.56 -15.47
C LEU A 121 -16.99 1.34 -15.05
N PRO A 122 -17.57 0.19 -14.66
CA PRO A 122 -16.81 -1.00 -14.28
C PRO A 122 -15.94 -1.52 -15.41
N GLU A 123 -16.51 -1.70 -16.60
CA GLU A 123 -15.78 -2.17 -17.77
C GLU A 123 -14.68 -1.19 -18.18
N LYS A 124 -14.98 0.11 -18.13
CA LYS A 124 -14.01 1.16 -18.45
C LYS A 124 -12.82 1.16 -17.47
N ILE A 125 -13.06 0.95 -16.18
CA ILE A 125 -11.98 0.81 -15.19
C ILE A 125 -11.22 -0.50 -15.37
N ALA A 126 -11.89 -1.59 -15.72
CA ALA A 126 -11.24 -2.88 -15.97
C ALA A 126 -10.29 -2.79 -17.17
N THR A 127 -10.73 -2.15 -18.26
CA THR A 127 -9.96 -2.01 -19.51
C THR A 127 -9.00 -0.82 -19.53
N PHE A 128 -9.09 0.08 -18.54
CA PHE A 128 -8.20 1.23 -18.44
C PHE A 128 -6.74 0.81 -18.35
N GLU A 129 -5.84 1.50 -19.06
CA GLU A 129 -4.39 1.24 -18.97
C GLU A 129 -3.92 1.48 -17.53
N PHE A 130 -3.94 0.41 -16.75
CA PHE A 130 -3.67 0.48 -15.33
C PHE A 130 -2.18 0.49 -15.06
N LYS A 131 -1.72 1.55 -14.41
CA LYS A 131 -0.35 1.65 -13.89
C LYS A 131 -0.41 1.76 -12.38
N MET A 132 0.39 0.95 -11.70
CA MET A 132 0.56 1.06 -10.24
C MET A 132 1.20 2.42 -9.89
N SER A 133 0.97 2.86 -8.66
CA SER A 133 1.41 4.16 -8.15
C SER A 133 0.79 5.36 -8.88
N THR A 134 -0.38 5.17 -9.47
CA THR A 134 -1.16 6.23 -10.11
C THR A 134 -2.30 6.70 -9.21
N ASN A 135 -2.90 7.82 -9.62
CA ASN A 135 -4.07 8.37 -8.93
C ASN A 135 -5.24 7.35 -8.88
N LEU A 136 -5.43 6.57 -9.96
CA LEU A 136 -6.47 5.54 -10.01
C LEU A 136 -6.25 4.43 -8.98
N SER A 137 -5.02 3.91 -8.88
CA SER A 137 -4.71 2.84 -7.93
C SER A 137 -4.89 3.28 -6.47
N ALA A 138 -4.43 4.49 -6.15
CA ALA A 138 -4.59 5.06 -4.82
C ALA A 138 -6.07 5.33 -4.50
N GLN A 139 -6.83 5.88 -5.46
CA GLN A 139 -8.24 6.19 -5.28
C GLN A 139 -9.09 4.92 -5.10
N LEU A 140 -8.81 3.87 -5.85
CA LEU A 140 -9.47 2.57 -5.65
C LEU A 140 -9.22 2.03 -4.23
N CYS A 141 -7.99 2.10 -3.72
CA CYS A 141 -7.71 1.70 -2.34
C CYS A 141 -8.50 2.53 -1.32
N ILE A 142 -8.52 3.86 -1.48
CA ILE A 142 -9.23 4.77 -0.56
C ILE A 142 -10.74 4.47 -0.56
N LEU A 143 -11.35 4.36 -1.73
CA LEU A 143 -12.80 4.16 -1.87
C LEU A 143 -13.24 2.79 -1.37
N THR A 144 -12.46 1.74 -1.64
CA THR A 144 -12.79 0.36 -1.25
C THR A 144 -12.37 0.02 0.17
N GLY A 145 -11.53 0.85 0.80
CA GLY A 145 -10.92 0.53 2.09
C GLY A 145 -9.84 -0.56 1.99
N LEU A 146 -9.35 -0.84 0.78
CA LEU A 146 -8.15 -1.66 0.61
C LEU A 146 -6.92 -0.92 1.15
N PRO A 147 -6.00 -1.62 1.77
CA PRO A 147 -4.74 -1.03 2.20
C PRO A 147 -3.97 -0.40 1.02
N LEU A 148 -3.36 0.77 1.25
CA LEU A 148 -2.68 1.53 0.21
C LEU A 148 -1.46 0.83 -0.41
N ASN A 149 -0.89 -0.17 0.28
CA ASN A 149 0.17 -1.00 -0.28
C ASN A 149 -0.25 -1.78 -1.54
N TYR A 150 -1.55 -1.99 -1.76
CA TYR A 150 -2.07 -2.55 -3.01
C TYR A 150 -2.11 -1.53 -4.17
N SER A 151 -1.87 -0.25 -3.90
CA SER A 151 -1.78 0.79 -4.93
C SER A 151 -0.37 0.98 -5.49
N VAL A 152 0.65 0.35 -4.88
CA VAL A 152 2.06 0.53 -5.21
C VAL A 152 2.64 -0.77 -5.78
N ARG A 153 3.47 -0.68 -6.80
CA ARG A 153 4.16 -1.85 -7.36
C ARG A 153 4.96 -2.56 -6.27
N GLY A 154 4.75 -3.87 -6.14
CA GLY A 154 5.57 -4.75 -5.31
C GLY A 154 6.94 -5.00 -5.94
N THR A 155 7.75 -3.96 -6.05
CA THR A 155 9.20 -4.08 -6.10
C THR A 155 9.69 -4.14 -4.65
N SER A 156 10.91 -4.59 -4.41
CA SER A 156 11.57 -4.56 -3.10
C SER A 156 11.52 -3.20 -2.37
N ASP A 157 11.03 -2.17 -3.05
CA ASP A 157 10.68 -0.84 -2.57
C ASP A 157 9.18 -0.72 -2.25
N GLN A 158 8.69 -1.51 -1.30
CA GLN A 158 7.31 -1.43 -0.80
C GLN A 158 7.14 -0.24 0.17
N ARG A 159 7.36 0.96 -0.31
CA ARG A 159 6.94 2.15 0.40
C ARG A 159 5.59 2.56 -0.11
N GLY A 160 4.54 2.25 0.64
CA GLY A 160 3.25 2.89 0.43
C GLY A 160 3.41 4.41 0.53
N PRO A 161 2.68 5.22 -0.27
CA PRO A 161 2.70 6.67 -0.16
C PRO A 161 2.26 7.18 1.23
N ARG A 162 1.72 6.31 2.07
CA ARG A 162 1.34 6.59 3.46
C ARG A 162 1.52 5.34 4.30
N GLY A 163 2.40 5.40 5.28
CA GLY A 163 2.55 4.40 6.33
C GLY A 163 2.14 4.98 7.67
N LEU A 164 1.35 4.25 8.45
CA LEU A 164 1.19 4.56 9.86
C LEU A 164 2.45 4.08 10.57
N ILE A 165 3.20 5.00 11.14
CA ILE A 165 4.41 4.68 11.90
C ILE A 165 3.98 4.13 13.26
N GLN A 166 4.30 2.86 13.52
CA GLN A 166 4.11 2.25 14.84
C GLN A 166 5.46 2.05 15.52
N PRO A 167 5.57 2.43 16.80
CA PRO A 167 6.82 2.29 17.54
C PRO A 167 7.16 0.81 17.76
N ILE A 168 8.34 0.40 17.32
CA ILE A 168 8.76 -1.01 17.44
C ILE A 168 9.74 -1.23 18.60
N ARG A 169 10.48 -0.20 19.00
CA ARG A 169 11.48 -0.28 20.09
C ARG A 169 11.82 1.11 20.64
N ILE A 170 12.16 1.16 21.93
CA ILE A 170 12.83 2.33 22.51
C ILE A 170 14.26 2.36 21.94
N PRO A 171 14.62 3.39 21.16
CA PRO A 171 15.97 3.48 20.60
C PRO A 171 16.99 3.73 21.72
N PRO A 172 18.24 3.28 21.56
CA PRO A 172 19.28 3.61 22.53
C PRO A 172 19.44 5.14 22.65
N PRO A 173 19.87 5.67 23.81
CA PRO A 173 20.04 7.11 23.98
C PRO A 173 21.02 7.69 22.95
N LEU A 174 20.85 8.98 22.65
CA LEU A 174 21.81 9.71 21.83
C LEU A 174 23.13 9.88 22.59
N ALA A 175 24.25 9.86 21.86
CA ALA A 175 25.54 10.23 22.44
C ALA A 175 25.59 11.74 22.74
N ASP A 176 26.42 12.15 23.69
CA ASP A 176 26.48 13.54 24.17
C ASP A 176 26.63 14.57 23.04
N PHE A 177 27.49 14.30 22.06
CA PHE A 177 27.65 15.19 20.90
C PHE A 177 26.40 15.26 20.01
N GLN A 178 25.64 14.17 19.91
CA GLN A 178 24.35 14.15 19.18
C GLN A 178 23.28 14.95 19.91
N VAL A 179 23.26 14.90 21.24
CA VAL A 179 22.35 15.71 22.07
C VAL A 179 22.59 17.20 21.81
N VAL A 180 23.85 17.65 21.82
CA VAL A 180 24.19 19.05 21.53
C VAL A 180 23.74 19.49 20.14
N VAL A 181 23.91 18.61 19.12
CA VAL A 181 23.44 18.89 17.76
C VAL A 181 21.93 18.94 17.70
N LYS A 182 21.24 18.00 18.36
CA LYS A 182 19.77 17.95 18.46
C LYS A 182 19.20 19.24 19.02
N GLU A 183 19.71 19.70 20.15
CA GLU A 183 19.24 20.93 20.81
C GLU A 183 19.35 22.14 19.90
N LYS A 184 20.51 22.31 19.24
CA LYS A 184 20.72 23.39 18.28
C LYS A 184 19.77 23.30 17.08
N LEU A 185 19.61 22.11 16.49
CA LEU A 185 18.69 21.91 15.37
C LEU A 185 17.24 22.20 15.77
N THR A 186 16.79 21.72 16.90
CA THR A 186 15.44 22.01 17.42
C THR A 186 15.21 23.50 17.61
N GLN A 187 16.24 24.25 18.08
CA GLN A 187 16.16 25.69 18.17
C GLN A 187 15.97 26.36 16.80
N TYR A 188 16.75 25.98 15.78
CA TYR A 188 16.59 26.50 14.41
C TYR A 188 15.25 26.14 13.77
N LEU A 189 14.69 24.98 14.07
CA LEU A 189 13.36 24.55 13.57
C LEU A 189 12.21 25.39 14.15
N ARG A 190 12.41 26.05 15.30
CA ARG A 190 11.43 26.96 15.90
C ARG A 190 11.43 28.36 15.28
N GLU A 191 12.43 28.69 14.48
CA GLU A 191 12.53 29.96 13.78
C GLU A 191 11.78 29.91 12.45
N ASP A 192 10.96 30.91 12.11
CA ASP A 192 10.13 30.95 10.88
C ASP A 192 10.93 30.83 9.57
N SER A 193 12.21 31.15 9.58
CA SER A 193 13.11 31.07 8.42
C SER A 193 14.44 30.39 8.73
N GLY A 194 14.46 29.53 9.72
CA GLY A 194 15.66 28.86 10.21
C GLY A 194 16.31 28.01 9.11
N ARG A 195 17.61 28.18 8.90
CA ARG A 195 18.45 27.36 8.02
C ARG A 195 19.65 26.86 8.77
N ALA A 196 19.91 25.57 8.70
CA ALA A 196 21.06 24.97 9.37
C ALA A 196 21.80 24.02 8.45
N LEU A 197 23.13 24.03 8.51
CA LEU A 197 23.97 23.02 7.89
C LEU A 197 24.60 22.18 9.00
N VAL A 198 24.32 20.88 8.98
CA VAL A 198 24.85 19.93 9.97
C VAL A 198 26.02 19.16 9.38
N ILE A 199 27.19 19.35 9.94
CA ILE A 199 28.40 18.64 9.55
C ILE A 199 28.78 17.66 10.65
N MET A 200 28.75 16.39 10.36
CA MET A 200 29.09 15.30 11.28
C MET A 200 29.89 14.21 10.52
N PRO A 201 30.80 13.48 11.17
CA PRO A 201 31.55 12.39 10.54
C PRO A 201 30.64 11.30 9.94
N THR A 202 31.14 10.56 8.97
CA THR A 202 30.43 9.40 8.44
C THR A 202 30.22 8.35 9.54
N GLY A 203 29.05 7.73 9.61
CA GLY A 203 28.71 6.76 10.65
C GLY A 203 28.35 7.34 12.03
N SER A 204 28.43 8.68 12.20
CA SER A 204 28.08 9.34 13.48
C SER A 204 26.58 9.46 13.77
N GLY A 205 25.71 8.91 12.93
CA GLY A 205 24.26 8.94 13.13
C GLY A 205 23.57 10.24 12.69
N LYS A 206 24.09 10.94 11.65
CA LYS A 206 23.49 12.18 11.11
C LYS A 206 21.98 12.07 10.89
N THR A 207 21.54 11.04 10.16
CA THR A 207 20.11 10.80 9.86
C THR A 207 19.30 10.67 11.13
N ARG A 208 19.78 9.88 12.08
CA ARG A 208 19.10 9.69 13.37
C ARG A 208 19.02 11.00 14.17
N THR A 209 20.11 11.74 14.27
CA THR A 209 20.15 13.02 15.02
C THR A 209 19.20 14.05 14.40
N ALA A 210 19.17 14.15 13.07
CA ALA A 210 18.28 15.06 12.36
C ALA A 210 16.80 14.67 12.59
N ILE A 211 16.46 13.39 12.46
CA ILE A 211 15.09 12.91 12.65
C ILE A 211 14.66 13.07 14.12
N ASP A 212 15.52 12.77 15.08
CA ASP A 212 15.23 12.95 16.50
C ASP A 212 14.97 14.43 16.85
N SER A 213 15.71 15.36 16.21
CA SER A 213 15.46 16.81 16.35
C SER A 213 14.11 17.23 15.78
N ILE A 214 13.75 16.72 14.62
CA ILE A 214 12.47 16.98 13.95
C ILE A 214 11.31 16.44 14.80
N MET A 215 11.43 15.22 15.27
CA MET A 215 10.40 14.58 16.11
C MET A 215 10.15 15.38 17.39
N HIS A 216 11.22 15.77 18.06
CA HIS A 216 11.14 16.60 19.28
C HIS A 216 10.51 17.97 19.02
N TRP A 217 10.86 18.61 17.90
CA TRP A 217 10.21 19.85 17.48
C TRP A 217 8.71 19.66 17.20
N MET A 218 8.32 18.56 16.54
CA MET A 218 6.90 18.25 16.28
C MET A 218 6.12 17.98 17.56
N GLU A 219 6.72 17.37 18.57
CA GLU A 219 6.10 17.17 19.89
C GLU A 219 5.78 18.50 20.58
N ASP A 220 6.68 19.45 20.50
CA ASP A 220 6.51 20.78 21.09
C ASP A 220 5.43 21.63 20.36
N GLU A 221 5.27 21.43 19.07
CA GLU A 221 4.35 22.18 18.19
C GLU A 221 3.06 21.42 17.87
N CYS A 222 2.64 20.48 18.71
CA CYS A 222 1.49 19.58 18.50
C CYS A 222 0.17 20.24 18.08
N ALA A 223 0.03 21.55 18.26
CA ALA A 223 -1.22 22.27 17.96
C ALA A 223 -1.45 22.54 16.45
N LYS A 224 -0.46 22.31 15.58
CA LYS A 224 -0.55 22.59 14.13
C LYS A 224 -0.13 21.38 13.30
N PRO A 225 -0.80 21.10 12.19
CA PRO A 225 -0.35 20.07 11.27
C PRO A 225 0.95 20.51 10.56
N HIS A 226 2.01 19.75 10.72
CA HIS A 226 3.28 19.96 10.05
C HIS A 226 3.53 18.92 8.97
N SER A 227 4.22 19.32 7.90
CA SER A 227 4.68 18.42 6.84
C SER A 227 6.19 18.52 6.72
N ILE A 228 6.85 17.39 6.60
CA ILE A 228 8.29 17.29 6.42
C ILE A 228 8.57 16.73 5.03
N LEU A 229 9.39 17.44 4.26
CA LEU A 229 9.92 16.95 3.00
C LEU A 229 11.36 16.49 3.22
N TRP A 230 11.59 15.18 3.08
CA TRP A 230 12.92 14.58 3.13
C TRP A 230 13.44 14.34 1.72
N ILE A 231 14.60 14.91 1.37
CA ILE A 231 15.22 14.79 0.06
C ILE A 231 16.57 14.12 0.22
N ALA A 232 16.85 13.09 -0.56
CA ALA A 232 18.14 12.43 -0.65
C ALA A 232 18.47 12.08 -2.11
N ASP A 233 19.73 11.87 -2.41
CA ASP A 233 20.23 11.57 -3.76
C ASP A 233 20.03 10.09 -4.16
N ARG A 234 19.70 9.22 -3.20
CA ARG A 234 19.51 7.78 -3.40
C ARG A 234 18.31 7.28 -2.62
N ASP A 235 17.62 6.31 -3.18
CA ASP A 235 16.45 5.70 -2.57
C ASP A 235 16.76 5.01 -1.23
N GLU A 236 17.94 4.37 -1.12
CA GLU A 236 18.37 3.71 0.11
C GLU A 236 18.49 4.68 1.29
N LEU A 237 18.85 5.95 1.03
CA LEU A 237 18.93 6.99 2.06
C LEU A 237 17.55 7.48 2.49
N CYS A 238 16.59 7.51 1.57
CA CYS A 238 15.20 7.76 1.89
C CYS A 238 14.64 6.61 2.75
N ASP A 239 14.99 5.35 2.43
CA ASP A 239 14.58 4.17 3.19
C ASP A 239 15.13 4.20 4.61
N GLN A 240 16.40 4.52 4.76
CA GLN A 240 17.01 4.68 6.08
C GLN A 240 16.32 5.75 6.90
N ALA A 241 15.90 6.85 6.28
CA ALA A 241 15.15 7.90 6.96
C ALA A 241 13.78 7.40 7.41
N VAL A 242 13.01 6.71 6.54
CA VAL A 242 11.70 6.13 6.90
C VAL A 242 11.83 5.15 8.06
N ILE A 243 12.77 4.20 7.98
CA ILE A 243 13.02 3.24 9.06
C ILE A 243 13.39 3.96 10.37
N THR A 244 14.17 5.04 10.27
CA THR A 244 14.57 5.82 11.46
C THR A 244 13.38 6.57 12.05
N PHE A 245 12.50 7.15 11.22
CA PHE A 245 11.24 7.75 11.69
C PHE A 245 10.37 6.69 12.38
N GLU A 246 10.24 5.49 11.80
CA GLU A 246 9.50 4.37 12.40
C GLU A 246 10.05 3.94 13.77
N GLN A 247 11.37 4.00 13.94
CA GLN A 247 12.03 3.65 15.19
C GLN A 247 11.89 4.73 16.26
N LEU A 248 11.83 6.01 15.87
CA LEU A 248 11.85 7.15 16.77
C LEU A 248 10.46 7.71 17.10
N ALA A 249 9.41 7.33 16.38
CA ALA A 249 8.04 7.81 16.52
C ALA A 249 7.17 7.11 17.59
N PRO A 250 7.68 6.69 18.76
CA PRO A 250 6.88 5.95 19.74
C PRO A 250 5.81 6.77 20.45
N ASN A 251 5.83 8.10 20.37
CA ASN A 251 5.08 8.95 21.29
C ASN A 251 4.22 10.04 20.62
N ILE A 252 4.06 10.02 19.28
CA ILE A 252 3.17 10.96 18.60
C ILE A 252 1.86 10.25 18.26
N ILE A 253 1.00 10.08 19.25
CA ILE A 253 -0.42 9.77 19.11
C ILE A 253 -1.21 10.78 19.93
#